data_e89c70f8ae98edfd956ff3445d3e1205
#
_entry.id   e89c70f8ae98edfd956ff3445d3e1205
#
_cell.length_a   1.000
_cell.length_b   1.000
_cell.length_c   1.000
_cell.angle_alpha   90.00
_cell.angle_beta   90.00
_cell.angle_gamma   90.00
#
_symmetry.space_group_name_H-M   'P 1'
#
loop_
_entity.id
_entity.type
_entity.pdbx_description
1 polymer ?
#
loop_
_entity_poly.entity_id
_entity_poly.type
_entity_poly.pdbx_seq_one_letter_code
_entity_poly.pdbx_strand_id
1 'polypeptide(L)'
;MSRYEEKVIRLLKKEKIKFIREKNFPDLMKGRLRFDFYIPNLYGAPTIIEVDGPQHFSFNKHFFQTQSEFNKYREHDRRKNSYCLAKGINLYRIPWCDINQIQSAKDIFQDRYKVKTRWHNDKLKFVSEKNF
;
A
#
# COMPACT_ATOMS: atom_id res chain seq x y z
N MET A 1 -5.76 -5.07 -13.35
CA MET A 1 -6.09 -4.18 -12.22
C MET A 1 -7.11 -4.84 -11.33
N SER A 2 -6.91 -4.79 -10.01
CA SER A 2 -7.84 -5.41 -9.07
C SER A 2 -9.08 -4.53 -8.86
N ARG A 3 -10.18 -5.17 -8.43
CA ARG A 3 -11.40 -4.43 -8.07
C ARG A 3 -11.18 -3.50 -6.88
N TYR A 4 -10.19 -3.83 -6.01
CA TYR A 4 -9.85 -2.98 -4.87
C TYR A 4 -9.24 -1.67 -5.33
N GLU A 5 -8.31 -1.74 -6.29
CA GLU A 5 -7.71 -0.55 -6.88
C GLU A 5 -8.73 0.28 -7.65
N GLU A 6 -9.65 -0.37 -8.35
CA GLU A 6 -10.72 0.32 -9.07
C GLU A 6 -11.58 1.17 -8.14
N LYS A 7 -11.86 0.66 -6.94
CA LYS A 7 -12.61 1.43 -5.94
C LYS A 7 -11.85 2.68 -5.51
N VAL A 8 -10.54 2.56 -5.26
CA VAL A 8 -9.71 3.70 -4.88
C VAL A 8 -9.71 4.74 -6.00
N ILE A 9 -9.58 4.31 -7.26
CA ILE A 9 -9.64 5.21 -8.41
C ILE A 9 -10.94 6.02 -8.41
N ARG A 10 -12.08 5.35 -8.23
CA ARG A 10 -13.38 6.02 -8.21
C ARG A 10 -13.47 7.05 -7.11
N LEU A 11 -12.99 6.71 -5.91
CA LEU A 11 -13.05 7.61 -4.77
C LEU A 11 -12.16 8.84 -4.97
N LEU A 12 -10.96 8.65 -5.50
CA LEU A 12 -10.04 9.76 -5.77
C LEU A 12 -10.59 10.68 -6.86
N LYS A 13 -11.14 10.11 -7.92
CA LYS A 13 -11.73 10.89 -9.01
C LYS A 13 -12.94 11.68 -8.55
N LYS A 14 -13.76 11.09 -7.69
CA LYS A 14 -14.95 11.77 -7.15
C LYS A 14 -14.57 13.04 -6.39
N GLU A 15 -13.47 13.01 -5.66
CA GLU A 15 -12.96 14.15 -4.91
C GLU A 15 -12.01 15.02 -5.73
N LYS A 16 -11.85 14.71 -7.03
CA LYS A 16 -10.97 15.46 -7.95
C LYS A 16 -9.52 15.51 -7.46
N ILE A 17 -9.08 14.45 -6.82
CA ILE A 17 -7.69 14.30 -6.38
C ILE A 17 -6.85 13.75 -7.54
N LYS A 18 -5.80 14.49 -7.93
CA LYS A 18 -4.91 14.07 -9.00
C LYS A 18 -3.93 13.03 -8.48
N PHE A 19 -3.75 11.94 -9.24
CA PHE A 19 -2.87 10.86 -8.86
C PHE A 19 -2.19 10.24 -10.07
N ILE A 20 -1.08 9.56 -9.83
CA ILE A 20 -0.32 8.81 -10.83
C ILE A 20 -0.34 7.35 -10.42
N ARG A 21 -0.68 6.45 -11.36
CA ARG A 21 -0.70 5.01 -11.14
C ARG A 21 0.70 4.43 -11.34
N GLU A 22 0.98 3.36 -10.58
CA GLU A 22 2.20 2.56 -10.77
C GLU A 22 3.47 3.40 -10.74
N LYS A 23 3.55 4.31 -9.77
CA LYS A 23 4.70 5.22 -9.63
C LYS A 23 5.92 4.48 -9.13
N ASN A 24 7.04 4.67 -9.82
CA ASN A 24 8.34 4.21 -9.35
C ASN A 24 9.27 5.39 -9.11
N PHE A 25 10.31 5.15 -8.31
CA PHE A 25 11.32 6.15 -8.01
C PHE A 25 12.70 5.57 -8.36
N PRO A 26 13.52 6.29 -9.14
CA PRO A 26 14.82 5.76 -9.57
C PRO A 26 15.77 5.38 -8.44
N ASP A 27 15.67 6.04 -7.29
CA ASP A 27 16.51 5.79 -6.12
C ASP A 27 15.96 4.73 -5.17
N LEU A 28 14.89 4.06 -5.56
CA LEU A 28 14.35 2.91 -4.82
C LEU A 28 14.52 1.66 -5.68
N MET A 29 15.52 0.84 -5.34
CA MET A 29 15.85 -0.39 -6.08
C MET A 29 15.92 -0.15 -7.60
N LYS A 30 16.53 0.97 -8.01
CA LYS A 30 16.71 1.36 -9.42
C LYS A 30 15.38 1.41 -10.18
N GLY A 31 14.30 1.84 -9.51
CA GLY A 31 12.99 1.96 -10.13
C GLY A 31 12.23 0.66 -10.31
N ARG A 32 12.67 -0.44 -9.67
CA ARG A 32 12.02 -1.75 -9.82
C ARG A 32 10.74 -1.91 -9.00
N LEU A 33 10.62 -1.11 -7.92
CA LEU A 33 9.43 -1.18 -7.07
C LEU A 33 8.46 -0.09 -7.49
N ARG A 34 7.17 -0.45 -7.57
CA ARG A 34 6.12 0.48 -7.96
C ARG A 34 5.10 0.60 -6.84
N PHE A 35 4.59 1.83 -6.70
CA PHE A 35 3.51 2.13 -5.77
C PHE A 35 2.20 2.26 -6.54
N ASP A 36 1.12 1.77 -5.95
CA ASP A 36 -0.18 1.73 -6.63
C ASP A 36 -0.68 3.13 -7.01
N PHE A 37 -0.63 4.08 -6.10
CA PHE A 37 -1.13 5.44 -6.31
C PHE A 37 -0.18 6.46 -5.70
N TYR A 38 0.25 7.42 -6.50
CA TYR A 38 1.05 8.54 -6.01
C TYR A 38 0.26 9.82 -6.20
N ILE A 39 0.07 10.57 -5.12
CA ILE A 39 -0.59 11.86 -5.11
C ILE A 39 0.50 12.91 -4.81
N PRO A 40 0.94 13.66 -5.84
CA PRO A 40 2.05 14.62 -5.64
C PRO A 40 1.75 15.67 -4.58
N ASN A 41 0.49 16.05 -4.45
CA ASN A 41 0.09 17.08 -3.50
C ASN A 41 -1.28 16.76 -2.92
N LEU A 42 -1.29 16.20 -1.71
CA LEU A 42 -2.49 16.01 -0.93
C LEU A 42 -2.38 16.94 0.29
N TYR A 43 -3.15 18.03 0.27
CA TYR A 43 -3.12 19.03 1.34
C TYR A 43 -1.70 19.54 1.64
N GLY A 44 -0.91 19.72 0.58
CA GLY A 44 0.44 20.23 0.68
C GLY A 44 1.56 19.20 0.84
N ALA A 45 1.24 17.91 0.81
CA ALA A 45 2.24 16.87 1.03
C ALA A 45 2.16 15.75 -0.01
N PRO A 46 3.32 15.20 -0.44
CA PRO A 46 3.32 14.02 -1.30
C PRO A 46 2.80 12.82 -0.53
N THR A 47 1.90 12.06 -1.17
CA THR A 47 1.18 10.98 -0.51
C THR A 47 1.11 9.77 -1.42
N ILE A 48 1.23 8.59 -0.85
CA ILE A 48 1.12 7.33 -1.58
C ILE A 48 0.06 6.46 -0.92
N ILE A 49 -0.71 5.76 -1.75
CA ILE A 49 -1.67 4.75 -1.31
C ILE A 49 -1.24 3.41 -1.88
N GLU A 50 -1.15 2.40 -1.03
CA GLU A 50 -0.97 1.01 -1.42
C GLU A 50 -2.21 0.22 -0.99
N VAL A 51 -2.71 -0.63 -1.88
CA VAL A 51 -3.80 -1.56 -1.54
C VAL A 51 -3.17 -2.93 -1.39
N ASP A 52 -3.11 -3.40 -0.16
CA ASP A 52 -2.40 -4.63 0.17
C ASP A 52 -3.32 -5.85 0.11
N GLY A 53 -3.06 -6.76 -0.83
CA GLY A 53 -3.77 -8.01 -0.95
C GLY A 53 -3.32 -9.03 0.12
N PRO A 54 -3.95 -10.21 0.16
CA PRO A 54 -3.62 -11.24 1.16
C PRO A 54 -2.15 -11.63 1.18
N GLN A 55 -1.48 -11.59 0.04
CA GLN A 55 -0.07 -11.98 -0.09
C GLN A 55 0.88 -11.08 0.69
N HIS A 56 0.46 -9.88 1.10
CA HIS A 56 1.31 -8.98 1.89
C HIS A 56 1.44 -9.42 3.35
N PHE A 57 0.58 -10.31 3.82
CA PHE A 57 0.42 -10.56 5.25
C PHE A 57 0.82 -11.97 5.69
N SER A 58 0.62 -12.98 4.85
CA SER A 58 0.97 -14.32 5.24
C SER A 58 1.40 -15.16 4.03
N PHE A 59 2.21 -16.18 4.30
CA PHE A 59 2.61 -17.13 3.28
C PHE A 59 1.39 -17.93 2.82
N ASN A 60 1.17 -17.95 1.49
CA ASN A 60 0.08 -18.69 0.89
C ASN A 60 0.59 -19.30 -0.42
N LYS A 61 0.53 -20.62 -0.53
CA LYS A 61 1.01 -21.34 -1.71
C LYS A 61 0.30 -20.94 -3.00
N HIS A 62 -0.87 -20.35 -2.87
CA HIS A 62 -1.61 -19.85 -4.02
C HIS A 62 -0.91 -18.66 -4.69
N PHE A 63 -0.19 -17.85 -3.90
CA PHE A 63 0.52 -16.66 -4.39
C PHE A 63 2.02 -16.88 -4.51
N PHE A 64 2.60 -17.78 -3.70
CA PHE A 64 4.05 -17.99 -3.63
C PHE A 64 4.36 -19.49 -3.66
N GLN A 65 5.34 -19.86 -4.46
CA GLN A 65 5.77 -21.26 -4.53
C GLN A 65 6.61 -21.64 -3.31
N THR A 66 7.37 -20.70 -2.76
CA THR A 66 8.27 -20.96 -1.64
C THR A 66 8.18 -19.90 -0.57
N GLN A 67 8.60 -20.27 0.66
CA GLN A 67 8.71 -19.33 1.76
C GLN A 67 9.73 -18.22 1.44
N SER A 68 10.78 -18.58 0.69
CA SER A 68 11.80 -17.62 0.28
C SER A 68 11.22 -16.50 -0.59
N GLU A 69 10.33 -16.86 -1.52
CA GLU A 69 9.66 -15.87 -2.36
C GLU A 69 8.78 -14.92 -1.52
N PHE A 70 8.07 -15.47 -0.56
CA PHE A 70 7.26 -14.68 0.36
C PHE A 70 8.11 -13.73 1.19
N ASN A 71 9.25 -14.22 1.71
CA ASN A 71 10.16 -13.40 2.50
C ASN A 71 10.73 -12.24 1.68
N LYS A 72 11.07 -12.50 0.42
CA LYS A 72 11.56 -11.48 -0.50
C LYS A 72 10.49 -10.42 -0.77
N TYR A 73 9.25 -10.85 -0.98
CA TYR A 73 8.12 -9.97 -1.21
C TYR A 73 7.89 -9.06 0.00
N ARG A 74 7.95 -9.64 1.20
CA ARG A 74 7.80 -8.89 2.45
C ARG A 74 8.93 -7.87 2.63
N GLU A 75 10.16 -8.23 2.24
CA GLU A 75 11.28 -7.29 2.30
C GLU A 75 11.07 -6.10 1.35
N HIS A 76 10.44 -6.32 0.19
CA HIS A 76 10.09 -5.23 -0.72
C HIS A 76 9.11 -4.26 -0.05
N ASP A 77 8.12 -4.76 0.69
CA ASP A 77 7.20 -3.92 1.44
C ASP A 77 7.93 -3.08 2.49
N ARG A 78 8.87 -3.69 3.20
CA ARG A 78 9.67 -2.99 4.19
C ARG A 78 10.52 -1.90 3.56
N ARG A 79 11.09 -2.15 2.40
CA ARG A 79 11.88 -1.16 1.65
C ARG A 79 11.02 0.02 1.21
N LYS A 80 9.81 -0.27 0.73
CA LYS A 80 8.85 0.78 0.36
C LYS A 80 8.49 1.64 1.58
N ASN A 81 8.21 1.00 2.71
CA ASN A 81 7.89 1.70 3.94
C ASN A 81 9.04 2.62 4.38
N SER A 82 10.25 2.07 4.42
CA SER A 82 11.45 2.83 4.80
C SER A 82 11.70 4.00 3.87
N TYR A 83 11.53 3.78 2.57
CA TYR A 83 11.74 4.82 1.56
C TYR A 83 10.82 6.02 1.82
N CYS A 84 9.53 5.76 1.99
CA CYS A 84 8.56 6.82 2.22
C CYS A 84 8.84 7.57 3.52
N LEU A 85 9.18 6.83 4.59
CA LEU A 85 9.52 7.44 5.87
C LEU A 85 10.75 8.35 5.76
N ALA A 86 11.78 7.92 5.03
CA ALA A 86 12.99 8.69 4.86
C ALA A 86 12.78 9.94 3.99
N LYS A 87 11.90 9.84 2.99
CA LYS A 87 11.66 10.94 2.03
C LYS A 87 10.55 11.89 2.49
N GLY A 88 9.91 11.65 3.62
CA GLY A 88 8.81 12.49 4.05
C GLY A 88 7.55 12.33 3.22
N ILE A 89 7.37 11.19 2.58
CA ILE A 89 6.17 10.87 1.81
C ILE A 89 5.18 10.15 2.74
N ASN A 90 3.96 10.65 2.84
CA ASN A 90 2.93 10.01 3.63
C ASN A 90 2.45 8.76 2.90
N LEU A 91 2.61 7.59 3.52
CA LEU A 91 2.22 6.31 2.94
C LEU A 91 1.05 5.74 3.72
N TYR A 92 -0.05 5.46 3.01
CA TYR A 92 -1.24 4.81 3.56
C TYR A 92 -1.40 3.44 2.93
N ARG A 93 -1.46 2.41 3.77
CA ARG A 93 -1.67 1.04 3.30
C ARG A 93 -3.03 0.55 3.77
N ILE A 94 -3.86 0.14 2.80
CA ILE A 94 -5.20 -0.34 3.10
C ILE A 94 -5.20 -1.86 2.89
N PRO A 95 -5.42 -2.64 3.97
CA PRO A 95 -5.56 -4.09 3.81
C PRO A 95 -6.79 -4.41 2.96
N TRP A 96 -6.67 -5.42 2.13
CA TRP A 96 -7.76 -5.84 1.24
C TRP A 96 -9.08 -6.09 1.98
N CYS A 97 -9.00 -6.59 3.23
CA CYS A 97 -10.19 -6.89 4.01
C CYS A 97 -10.92 -5.64 4.52
N ASP A 98 -10.29 -4.47 4.46
CA ASP A 98 -10.90 -3.21 4.90
C ASP A 98 -11.50 -2.40 3.75
N ILE A 99 -11.22 -2.80 2.49
CA ILE A 99 -11.59 -1.94 1.35
C ILE A 99 -13.08 -1.68 1.25
N ASN A 100 -13.92 -2.63 1.68
CA ASN A 100 -15.37 -2.47 1.63
C ASN A 100 -15.87 -1.43 2.62
N GLN A 101 -15.09 -1.09 3.64
CA GLN A 101 -15.43 -0.09 4.65
C GLN A 101 -15.08 1.32 4.21
N ILE A 102 -14.30 1.46 3.12
CA ILE A 102 -13.88 2.75 2.61
C ILE A 102 -15.02 3.34 1.77
N GLN A 103 -15.64 4.42 2.25
CA GLN A 103 -16.78 5.05 1.59
C GLN A 103 -16.43 6.34 0.87
N SER A 104 -15.32 6.98 1.24
CA SER A 104 -14.89 8.24 0.67
C SER A 104 -13.36 8.31 0.69
N ALA A 105 -12.80 9.28 -0.05
CA ALA A 105 -11.35 9.46 -0.06
C ALA A 105 -10.79 9.71 1.35
N LYS A 106 -11.49 10.48 2.17
CA LYS A 106 -11.02 10.78 3.53
C LYS A 106 -10.88 9.52 4.40
N ASP A 107 -11.65 8.47 4.11
CA ASP A 107 -11.55 7.21 4.84
C ASP A 107 -10.23 6.49 4.58
N ILE A 108 -9.59 6.79 3.45
CA ILE A 108 -8.27 6.24 3.10
C ILE A 108 -7.19 6.85 4.00
N PHE A 109 -7.29 8.14 4.28
CA PHE A 109 -6.24 8.90 4.93
C PHE A 109 -6.38 8.92 6.45
N GLN A 110 -6.88 7.81 7.01
CA GLN A 110 -6.97 7.64 8.46
C GLN A 110 -5.62 7.23 9.05
N ASP A 111 -5.40 7.64 10.29
CA ASP A 111 -4.16 7.36 10.99
C ASP A 111 -3.86 5.87 11.08
N ARG A 112 -4.88 5.03 11.22
CA ARG A 112 -4.69 3.57 11.32
C ARG A 112 -4.08 2.95 10.06
N TYR A 113 -4.21 3.60 8.91
CA TYR A 113 -3.61 3.11 7.65
C TYR A 113 -2.26 3.75 7.38
N LYS A 114 -1.89 4.78 8.12
CA LYS A 114 -0.64 5.49 7.90
C LYS A 114 0.54 4.67 8.39
N VAL A 115 1.52 4.49 7.52
CA VAL A 115 2.75 3.77 7.84
C VAL A 115 3.64 4.64 8.71
N LYS A 116 3.98 4.15 9.90
CA LYS A 116 4.82 4.87 10.87
C LYS A 116 6.15 4.17 11.12
N THR A 117 6.27 2.90 10.73
CA THR A 117 7.51 2.12 10.85
C THR A 117 7.65 1.22 9.62
N ARG A 118 8.89 0.76 9.36
CA ARG A 118 9.12 -0.18 8.26
C ARG A 118 8.40 -1.51 8.43
N TRP A 119 8.00 -1.84 9.66
CA TRP A 119 7.38 -3.11 10.01
C TRP A 119 5.86 -3.09 9.97
N HIS A 120 5.28 -2.07 9.38
CA HIS A 120 3.83 -1.88 9.38
C HIS A 120 3.04 -3.13 8.97
N ASN A 121 3.42 -3.74 7.83
CA ASN A 121 2.73 -4.93 7.33
C ASN A 121 2.89 -6.14 8.25
N ASP A 122 4.03 -6.23 8.93
CA ASP A 122 4.31 -7.31 9.86
C ASP A 122 3.37 -7.27 11.06
N LYS A 123 3.00 -6.06 11.51
CA LYS A 123 2.07 -5.88 12.62
C LYS A 123 0.65 -6.30 12.27
N LEU A 124 0.27 -6.21 10.99
CA LEU A 124 -1.08 -6.55 10.54
C LEU A 124 -1.22 -8.02 10.15
N LYS A 125 -0.13 -8.76 10.12
CA LYS A 125 -0.11 -10.16 9.72
C LYS A 125 -1.17 -11.01 10.41
N PHE A 126 -1.25 -10.89 11.74
CA PHE A 126 -2.17 -11.69 12.55
C PHE A 126 -3.61 -11.42 12.20
N VAL A 127 -3.96 -10.16 11.97
CA VAL A 127 -5.34 -9.77 11.60
C VAL A 127 -5.72 -10.38 10.25
N SER A 128 -4.81 -10.33 9.28
CA SER A 128 -5.06 -10.85 7.94
C SER A 128 -5.26 -12.36 7.92
N GLU A 129 -4.51 -13.09 8.72
CA GLU A 129 -4.62 -14.54 8.78
C GLU A 129 -6.03 -14.99 9.17
N LYS A 130 -6.74 -14.22 9.96
CA LYS A 130 -8.11 -14.52 10.35
C LYS A 130 -9.13 -14.36 9.22
N ASN A 131 -8.76 -13.65 8.17
CA ASN A 131 -9.65 -13.32 7.06
C ASN A 131 -9.37 -14.17 5.81
N PHE A 132 -8.45 -15.10 5.93
CA PHE A 132 -8.22 -16.09 4.89
C PHE A 132 -9.21 -17.25 5.04
#